data_c2e6bcb966a1115ce5b6255baea87853
#
_entry.id   c2e6bcb966a1115ce5b6255baea87853
#
_cell.length_a   1.000
_cell.length_b   1.000
_cell.length_c   1.000
_cell.angle_alpha   90.00
_cell.angle_beta   90.00
_cell.angle_gamma   90.00
#
_symmetry.space_group_name_H-M   'P 1'
#
loop_
_entity.id
_entity.type
_entity.pdbx_description
1 polymer ?
#
loop_
_entity_poly.entity_id
_entity_poly.type
_entity_poly.pdbx_seq_one_letter_code
_entity_poly.pdbx_strand_id
1 'polypeptide(L)'
;MTLEHALSQIQISAKSDNTVYTYQVKGIRISNVDGEADFNVVNGTWSNNAANDQIYEVKYATPVTLNGTAQSIMERKQDNGTDYSDNAMLLPQGATTAWDVDVDKTNTNKGTYISVLLKIKKGTENVFPAEGDDT
;
A
#
# COMPACT_ATOMS: atom_id res chain seq x y z
N MET A 1 -24.55 -8.95 -22.87
CA MET A 1 -23.51 -7.95 -22.64
C MET A 1 -22.64 -8.49 -21.51
N THR A 2 -21.38 -8.75 -21.77
CA THR A 2 -20.44 -9.21 -20.75
C THR A 2 -19.78 -7.96 -20.15
N LEU A 3 -19.91 -7.78 -18.83
CA LEU A 3 -19.23 -6.71 -18.12
C LEU A 3 -17.92 -7.27 -17.55
N GLU A 4 -16.80 -6.71 -17.96
CA GLU A 4 -15.50 -7.03 -17.42
C GLU A 4 -15.05 -5.94 -16.45
N HIS A 5 -14.32 -6.32 -15.40
CA HIS A 5 -13.75 -5.34 -14.46
C HIS A 5 -12.70 -4.50 -15.18
N ALA A 6 -12.92 -3.19 -15.19
CA ALA A 6 -12.01 -2.25 -15.84
C ALA A 6 -10.81 -1.86 -14.97
N LEU A 7 -10.84 -2.14 -13.65
CA LEU A 7 -9.78 -1.79 -12.71
C LEU A 7 -9.15 -3.04 -12.09
N SER A 8 -7.87 -2.94 -11.75
CA SER A 8 -7.15 -3.98 -11.01
C SER A 8 -7.31 -3.75 -9.51
N GLN A 9 -7.71 -4.80 -8.78
CA GLN A 9 -7.83 -4.76 -7.34
C GLN A 9 -6.61 -5.41 -6.69
N ILE A 10 -5.96 -4.69 -5.77
CA ILE A 10 -4.81 -5.17 -5.02
C ILE A 10 -5.18 -5.23 -3.54
N GLN A 11 -4.93 -6.37 -2.92
CA GLN A 11 -5.02 -6.57 -1.48
C GLN A 11 -3.66 -6.98 -0.93
N ILE A 12 -3.25 -6.36 0.17
CA ILE A 12 -1.98 -6.67 0.83
C ILE A 12 -2.28 -7.12 2.25
N SER A 13 -1.71 -8.26 2.62
CA SER A 13 -1.79 -8.81 3.97
C SER A 13 -0.40 -9.02 4.53
N ALA A 14 -0.26 -8.89 5.85
CA ALA A 14 0.98 -9.11 6.56
C ALA A 14 0.77 -10.00 7.78
N LYS A 15 1.81 -10.71 8.19
CA LYS A 15 1.87 -11.48 9.43
C LYS A 15 3.24 -11.40 10.06
N SER A 16 3.34 -11.72 11.33
CA SER A 16 4.60 -11.87 12.04
C SER A 16 4.51 -13.01 13.04
N ASP A 17 5.42 -13.96 12.94
CA ASP A 17 5.59 -15.07 13.90
C ASP A 17 6.67 -14.74 14.95
N ASN A 18 7.14 -13.50 15.00
CA ASN A 18 8.17 -13.09 15.94
C ASN A 18 7.61 -13.00 17.37
N THR A 19 8.26 -13.69 18.30
CA THR A 19 7.85 -13.73 19.72
C THR A 19 8.55 -12.69 20.59
N VAL A 20 9.62 -12.05 20.08
CA VAL A 20 10.42 -11.07 20.81
C VAL A 20 9.97 -9.65 20.50
N TYR A 21 9.63 -9.39 19.25
CA TYR A 21 9.24 -8.07 18.76
C TYR A 21 7.77 -8.05 18.33
N THR A 22 7.10 -6.96 18.67
CA THR A 22 5.74 -6.65 18.20
C THR A 22 5.83 -5.66 17.05
N TYR A 23 5.21 -6.01 15.94
CA TYR A 23 5.13 -5.18 14.75
C TYR A 23 3.74 -4.58 14.63
N GLN A 24 3.68 -3.28 14.51
CA GLN A 24 2.44 -2.51 14.37
C GLN A 24 2.47 -1.74 13.06
N VAL A 25 1.56 -2.07 12.15
CA VAL A 25 1.41 -1.34 10.88
C VAL A 25 0.57 -0.11 11.12
N LYS A 26 1.10 1.06 10.80
CA LYS A 26 0.43 2.37 10.88
C LYS A 26 -0.13 2.83 9.54
N GLY A 27 0.37 2.27 8.45
CA GLY A 27 -0.10 2.59 7.11
C GLY A 27 0.67 1.85 6.04
N ILE A 28 0.14 1.93 4.83
CA ILE A 28 0.76 1.37 3.63
C ILE A 28 0.62 2.36 2.48
N ARG A 29 1.60 2.37 1.62
CA ARG A 29 1.63 3.23 0.43
C ARG A 29 2.09 2.42 -0.77
N ILE A 30 1.39 2.58 -1.89
CA ILE A 30 1.80 2.13 -3.21
C ILE A 30 2.11 3.39 -4.01
N SER A 31 3.36 3.52 -4.43
CA SER A 31 3.87 4.76 -5.04
C SER A 31 4.31 4.53 -6.46
N ASN A 32 4.32 5.60 -7.25
CA ASN A 32 4.70 5.62 -8.65
C ASN A 32 3.81 4.70 -9.51
N VAL A 33 2.50 4.89 -9.35
CA VAL A 33 1.48 4.21 -10.15
C VAL A 33 0.85 5.21 -11.13
N ASP A 34 0.33 4.70 -12.24
CA ASP A 34 -0.40 5.51 -13.21
C ASP A 34 -1.73 5.97 -12.61
N GLY A 35 -2.00 7.27 -12.69
CA GLY A 35 -3.23 7.88 -12.19
C GLY A 35 -4.27 8.16 -13.25
N GLU A 36 -3.86 8.18 -14.53
CA GLU A 36 -4.71 8.48 -15.66
C GLU A 36 -4.54 7.47 -16.79
N ALA A 37 -5.64 7.08 -17.38
CA ALA A 37 -5.66 6.24 -18.57
C ALA A 37 -6.94 6.42 -19.35
N ASP A 38 -6.88 6.31 -20.67
CA ASP A 38 -8.03 6.29 -21.54
C ASP A 38 -8.49 4.84 -21.75
N PHE A 39 -9.79 4.61 -21.58
CA PHE A 39 -10.40 3.32 -21.87
C PHE A 39 -11.15 3.37 -23.20
N ASN A 40 -10.72 2.57 -24.16
CA ASN A 40 -11.43 2.42 -25.41
C ASN A 40 -12.56 1.39 -25.24
N VAL A 41 -13.78 1.89 -25.16
CA VAL A 41 -14.98 1.05 -24.95
C VAL A 41 -15.33 0.14 -26.14
N VAL A 42 -14.76 0.41 -27.31
CA VAL A 42 -15.04 -0.37 -28.52
C VAL A 42 -14.26 -1.68 -28.55
N ASN A 43 -12.99 -1.62 -28.15
CA ASN A 43 -12.10 -2.79 -28.20
C ASN A 43 -11.65 -3.27 -26.79
N GLY A 44 -12.10 -2.60 -25.72
CA GLY A 44 -11.78 -2.99 -24.36
C GLY A 44 -10.31 -2.76 -23.95
N THR A 45 -9.60 -1.87 -24.63
CA THR A 45 -8.18 -1.62 -24.35
C THR A 45 -7.97 -0.35 -23.54
N TRP A 46 -6.93 -0.38 -22.69
CA TRP A 46 -6.44 0.76 -21.97
C TRP A 46 -5.22 1.35 -22.67
N SER A 47 -5.11 2.67 -22.69
CA SER A 47 -3.91 3.41 -23.04
C SER A 47 -3.55 4.32 -21.88
N ASN A 48 -2.41 4.08 -21.25
CA ASN A 48 -1.96 4.88 -20.12
C ASN A 48 -1.33 6.18 -20.61
N ASN A 49 -1.82 7.31 -20.11
CA ASN A 49 -1.31 8.65 -20.43
C ASN A 49 -0.29 9.10 -19.37
N ALA A 50 0.57 8.24 -18.97
CA ALA A 50 1.18 8.15 -17.68
C ALA A 50 2.27 9.16 -17.32
N ALA A 51 2.01 9.92 -16.29
CA ALA A 51 3.03 10.19 -15.30
C ALA A 51 2.87 9.15 -14.18
N ASN A 52 3.86 8.28 -13.95
CA ASN A 52 3.92 7.32 -12.82
C ASN A 52 4.24 8.07 -11.54
N ASP A 53 3.38 9.00 -11.13
CA ASP A 53 3.62 9.91 -10.02
C ASP A 53 2.56 9.83 -8.93
N GLN A 54 1.56 8.98 -9.14
CA GLN A 54 0.47 8.87 -8.19
C GLN A 54 0.82 7.96 -7.03
N ILE A 55 0.20 8.26 -5.89
CA ILE A 55 0.40 7.54 -4.65
C ILE A 55 -0.97 7.10 -4.14
N TYR A 56 -1.11 5.79 -3.94
CA TYR A 56 -2.22 5.23 -3.17
C TYR A 56 -1.76 5.01 -1.73
N GLU A 57 -2.44 5.62 -0.77
CA GLU A 57 -2.04 5.57 0.64
C GLU A 57 -3.21 5.22 1.54
N VAL A 58 -2.98 4.30 2.48
CA VAL A 58 -3.87 4.00 3.59
C VAL A 58 -3.14 4.28 4.90
N LYS A 59 -3.73 5.12 5.76
CA LYS A 59 -3.25 5.38 7.12
C LYS A 59 -4.27 4.90 8.12
N TYR A 60 -3.79 4.30 9.19
CA TYR A 60 -4.63 3.79 10.26
C TYR A 60 -4.66 4.75 11.44
N ALA A 61 -5.87 5.09 11.92
CA ALA A 61 -6.03 5.79 13.20
C ALA A 61 -5.55 4.92 14.37
N THR A 62 -5.80 3.61 14.29
CA THR A 62 -5.29 2.63 15.26
C THR A 62 -4.36 1.66 14.51
N PRO A 63 -3.10 1.51 14.93
CA PRO A 63 -2.18 0.59 14.27
C PRO A 63 -2.67 -0.86 14.29
N VAL A 64 -2.44 -1.58 13.21
CA VAL A 64 -2.71 -3.03 13.12
C VAL A 64 -1.53 -3.78 13.72
N THR A 65 -1.75 -4.49 14.82
CA THR A 65 -0.72 -5.35 15.44
C THR A 65 -0.68 -6.69 14.71
N LEU A 66 0.47 -7.02 14.15
CA LEU A 66 0.67 -8.29 13.44
C LEU A 66 0.82 -9.46 14.41
N ASN A 67 0.29 -10.59 13.99
CA ASN A 67 0.43 -11.88 14.67
C ASN A 67 0.70 -13.00 13.65
N GLY A 68 0.73 -14.26 14.06
CA GLY A 68 0.98 -15.41 13.19
C GLY A 68 -0.08 -15.67 12.11
N THR A 69 -1.21 -14.97 12.15
CA THR A 69 -2.25 -15.05 11.11
C THR A 69 -2.12 -13.87 10.16
N ALA A 70 -2.20 -14.12 8.86
CA ALA A 70 -2.19 -13.05 7.87
C ALA A 70 -3.41 -12.13 8.07
N GLN A 71 -3.16 -10.85 8.22
CA GLN A 71 -4.15 -9.80 8.41
C GLN A 71 -4.07 -8.81 7.26
N SER A 72 -5.20 -8.35 6.75
CA SER A 72 -5.21 -7.26 5.79
C SER A 72 -4.58 -6.02 6.42
N ILE A 73 -3.64 -5.41 5.70
CA ILE A 73 -3.06 -4.12 6.07
C ILE A 73 -3.58 -3.00 5.17
N MET A 74 -4.71 -3.25 4.50
CA MET A 74 -5.41 -2.28 3.66
C MET A 74 -6.84 -2.02 4.16
N GLU A 75 -7.16 -2.44 5.39
CA GLU A 75 -8.45 -2.18 6.00
C GLU A 75 -8.48 -0.79 6.63
N ARG A 76 -9.56 -0.08 6.40
CA ARG A 76 -9.86 1.16 7.10
C ARG A 76 -10.95 0.92 8.14
N LYS A 77 -10.63 1.20 9.40
CA LYS A 77 -11.65 1.28 10.44
C LYS A 77 -12.35 2.63 10.38
N GLN A 78 -13.67 2.58 10.26
CA GLN A 78 -14.47 3.81 10.30
C GLN A 78 -14.91 4.13 11.75
N ASP A 79 -15.19 5.41 12.00
CA ASP A 79 -15.60 5.92 13.31
C ASP A 79 -16.90 5.27 13.83
N ASN A 80 -17.69 4.65 12.95
CA ASN A 80 -18.92 3.94 13.29
C ASN A 80 -18.72 2.46 13.67
N GLY A 81 -17.47 1.99 13.76
CA GLY A 81 -17.12 0.62 14.11
C GLY A 81 -17.29 -0.41 12.99
N THR A 82 -17.61 0.00 11.77
CA THR A 82 -17.66 -0.89 10.61
C THR A 82 -16.29 -0.92 9.94
N ASP A 83 -15.70 -2.12 9.84
CA ASP A 83 -14.44 -2.29 9.13
C ASP A 83 -14.72 -2.45 7.63
N TYR A 84 -14.04 -1.66 6.83
CA TYR A 84 -14.05 -1.80 5.38
C TYR A 84 -12.69 -2.28 4.91
N SER A 85 -12.71 -3.28 4.03
CA SER A 85 -11.51 -3.67 3.29
C SER A 85 -11.29 -2.65 2.17
N ASP A 86 -10.28 -1.81 2.35
CA ASP A 86 -9.88 -0.81 1.35
C ASP A 86 -8.84 -1.42 0.41
N ASN A 87 -9.26 -2.39 -0.40
CA ASN A 87 -8.40 -2.86 -1.47
C ASN A 87 -8.07 -1.71 -2.42
N ALA A 88 -6.80 -1.59 -2.81
CA ALA A 88 -6.41 -0.61 -3.79
C ALA A 88 -7.05 -0.93 -5.13
N MET A 89 -7.77 0.05 -5.68
CA MET A 89 -8.29 -0.02 -7.04
C MET A 89 -7.36 0.79 -7.92
N LEU A 90 -6.54 0.10 -8.69
CA LEU A 90 -5.56 0.70 -9.58
C LEU A 90 -5.98 0.52 -11.04
N LEU A 91 -5.59 1.48 -11.87
CA LEU A 91 -5.70 1.33 -13.32
C LEU A 91 -4.87 0.13 -13.78
N PRO A 92 -5.35 -0.67 -14.74
CA PRO A 92 -4.54 -1.68 -15.37
C PRO A 92 -3.29 -1.02 -15.97
N GLN A 93 -2.14 -1.45 -15.51
CA GLN A 93 -0.85 -0.90 -15.91
C GLN A 93 -0.03 -1.99 -16.57
N GLY A 94 0.78 -1.60 -17.56
CA GLY A 94 1.82 -2.46 -18.10
C GLY A 94 2.89 -2.78 -17.04
N ALA A 95 3.92 -3.52 -17.44
CA ALA A 95 5.05 -3.77 -16.57
C ALA A 95 5.67 -2.43 -16.14
N THR A 96 5.65 -2.17 -14.84
CA THR A 96 6.28 -0.97 -14.27
C THR A 96 7.79 -1.13 -14.25
N THR A 97 8.52 -0.03 -14.32
CA THR A 97 9.97 -0.04 -14.12
C THR A 97 10.27 -0.55 -12.71
N ALA A 98 11.24 -1.45 -12.57
CA ALA A 98 11.65 -1.94 -11.27
C ALA A 98 12.27 -0.80 -10.43
N TRP A 99 12.08 -0.88 -9.12
CA TRP A 99 12.76 0.02 -8.20
C TRP A 99 14.28 -0.09 -8.35
N ASP A 100 14.94 1.05 -8.48
CA ASP A 100 16.40 1.11 -8.56
C ASP A 100 16.98 1.50 -7.19
N VAL A 101 17.71 0.56 -6.57
CA VAL A 101 18.30 0.75 -5.23
C VAL A 101 19.46 1.72 -5.20
N ASP A 102 20.09 1.97 -6.34
CA ASP A 102 21.27 2.83 -6.48
C ASP A 102 20.87 4.30 -6.70
N VAL A 103 19.58 4.57 -6.80
CA VAL A 103 19.08 5.93 -6.97
C VAL A 103 18.93 6.61 -5.62
N ASP A 104 19.34 7.87 -5.59
CA ASP A 104 19.16 8.76 -4.45
C ASP A 104 17.70 8.67 -3.92
N LYS A 105 17.57 8.56 -2.61
CA LYS A 105 16.29 8.50 -1.89
C LYS A 105 15.34 9.64 -2.21
N THR A 106 15.84 10.73 -2.77
CA THR A 106 15.05 11.88 -3.22
C THR A 106 14.47 11.70 -4.62
N ASN A 107 14.94 10.71 -5.38
CA ASN A 107 14.47 10.48 -6.73
C ASN A 107 13.28 9.51 -6.73
N THR A 108 12.10 10.07 -6.67
CA THR A 108 10.83 9.34 -6.61
C THR A 108 10.39 8.70 -7.93
N ASN A 109 11.10 8.93 -9.03
CA ASN A 109 10.67 8.55 -10.39
C ASN A 109 11.23 7.21 -10.89
N LYS A 110 11.55 6.28 -10.00
CA LYS A 110 12.32 5.08 -10.38
C LYS A 110 11.61 3.77 -10.05
N GLY A 111 10.43 3.66 -10.55
CA GLY A 111 9.66 2.43 -10.47
C GLY A 111 8.60 2.41 -9.37
N THR A 112 7.66 1.51 -9.52
CA THR A 112 6.60 1.30 -8.52
C THR A 112 7.14 0.57 -7.32
N TYR A 113 6.79 1.03 -6.12
CA TYR A 113 7.19 0.39 -4.87
C TYR A 113 6.09 0.43 -3.83
N ILE A 114 6.18 -0.49 -2.89
CA ILE A 114 5.31 -0.54 -1.71
C ILE A 114 6.15 -0.15 -0.51
N SER A 115 5.66 0.81 0.27
CA SER A 115 6.23 1.16 1.57
C SER A 115 5.23 0.91 2.68
N VAL A 116 5.72 0.41 3.81
CA VAL A 116 4.90 0.11 4.98
C VAL A 116 5.43 0.93 6.14
N LEU A 117 4.54 1.74 6.72
CA LEU A 117 4.84 2.48 7.94
C LEU A 117 4.70 1.56 9.13
N LEU A 118 5.80 1.26 9.79
CA LEU A 118 5.87 0.30 10.89
C LEU A 118 6.32 0.96 12.19
N LYS A 119 5.72 0.52 13.29
CA LYS A 119 6.23 0.68 14.64
C LYS A 119 6.65 -0.69 15.18
N ILE A 120 7.87 -0.79 15.71
CA ILE A 120 8.41 -2.02 16.26
C ILE A 120 8.66 -1.82 17.76
N LYS A 121 8.18 -2.74 18.58
CA LYS A 121 8.34 -2.73 20.03
C LYS A 121 8.99 -4.02 20.52
N LYS A 122 9.73 -3.90 21.62
CA LYS A 122 10.19 -5.05 22.42
C LYS A 122 9.56 -4.91 23.81
N GLY A 123 8.54 -5.71 24.10
CA GLY A 123 7.70 -5.47 25.25
C GLY A 123 7.00 -4.11 25.16
N THR A 124 7.24 -3.22 26.10
CA THR A 124 6.70 -1.84 26.12
C THR A 124 7.64 -0.82 25.49
N GLU A 125 8.87 -1.19 25.20
CA GLU A 125 9.91 -0.30 24.66
C GLU A 125 9.76 -0.12 23.13
N ASN A 126 9.83 1.12 22.65
CA ASN A 126 9.88 1.40 21.22
C ASN A 126 11.30 1.12 20.70
N VAL A 127 11.39 0.26 19.69
CA VAL A 127 12.66 -0.07 19.02
C VAL A 127 12.80 0.73 17.73
N PHE A 128 11.69 0.92 17.01
CA PHE A 128 11.64 1.70 15.79
C PHE A 128 10.22 2.28 15.56
N PRO A 129 10.09 3.56 15.23
CA PRO A 129 11.11 4.58 15.46
C PRO A 129 11.45 4.68 16.96
N ALA A 130 12.64 5.21 17.27
CA ALA A 130 13.02 5.49 18.66
C ALA A 130 12.05 6.53 19.27
N GLU A 131 11.99 6.61 20.60
CA GLU A 131 11.07 7.52 21.29
C GLU A 131 11.18 8.96 20.77
N GLY A 132 10.03 9.58 20.54
CA GLY A 132 9.89 10.96 20.09
C GLY A 132 9.55 11.15 18.62
N ASP A 133 9.52 10.09 17.83
CA ASP A 133 9.12 10.15 16.42
C ASP A 133 7.79 9.40 16.22
N ASP A 134 6.71 10.06 16.57
CA ASP A 134 5.33 9.58 16.32
C ASP A 134 4.72 10.15 15.02
N THR A 135 5.55 10.74 14.14
CA THR A 135 5.10 11.31 12.86
C THR A 135 5.11 10.31 11.72
#